data_656b93065abb44086b169e23b5257585
#
_entry.id   656b93065abb44086b169e23b5257585
#
_cell.length_a   1.000
_cell.length_b   1.000
_cell.length_c   1.000
_cell.angle_alpha   90.00
_cell.angle_beta   90.00
_cell.angle_gamma   90.00
#
_symmetry.space_group_name_H-M   'P 1'
#
loop_
_entity.id
_entity.type
_entity.pdbx_description
1 polymer ?
#
loop_
_entity_poly.entity_id
_entity_poly.type
_entity_poly.pdbx_seq_one_letter_code
_entity_poly.pdbx_strand_id
1 'polypeptide(L)'
;MKTRLLFLLLIATPLLGHHGTNISYDHNKPTVVEATVTEFIWQNPHCQLFFDVKTPNGVEKWAGEMSSPGALVRMGSWTRRTLQAGDHLKLTIFPSKAGTHVGLVTTDEKDGRVIMNDREAQ
;
A
#
# COMPACT_ATOMS: atom_id res chain seq x y z
N MET A 1 -33.05 -55.35 -15.34
CA MET A 1 -32.67 -54.35 -14.31
C MET A 1 -31.76 -53.32 -14.97
N LYS A 2 -32.21 -52.10 -15.17
CA LYS A 2 -31.40 -51.05 -15.80
C LYS A 2 -30.75 -50.23 -14.69
N THR A 3 -29.45 -50.42 -14.45
CA THR A 3 -28.66 -49.68 -13.49
C THR A 3 -28.37 -48.29 -14.08
N ARG A 4 -29.01 -47.26 -13.56
CA ARG A 4 -28.72 -45.86 -13.89
C ARG A 4 -27.49 -45.40 -13.09
N LEU A 5 -26.37 -45.29 -13.78
CA LEU A 5 -25.15 -44.71 -13.22
C LEU A 5 -25.34 -43.20 -13.16
N LEU A 6 -25.49 -42.69 -11.95
CA LEU A 6 -25.60 -41.25 -11.69
C LEU A 6 -24.19 -40.67 -11.67
N PHE A 7 -23.79 -40.00 -12.74
CA PHE A 7 -22.55 -39.26 -12.77
C PHE A 7 -22.71 -37.97 -11.94
N LEU A 8 -22.14 -38.00 -10.75
CA LEU A 8 -22.04 -36.81 -9.93
C LEU A 8 -20.92 -35.92 -10.53
N LEU A 9 -21.32 -34.87 -11.24
CA LEU A 9 -20.41 -33.87 -11.78
C LEU A 9 -19.93 -32.98 -10.60
N LEU A 10 -18.75 -33.29 -10.06
CA LEU A 10 -18.10 -32.40 -9.09
C LEU A 10 -17.64 -31.14 -9.86
N ILE A 11 -18.42 -30.08 -9.75
CA ILE A 11 -17.99 -28.75 -10.21
C ILE A 11 -16.97 -28.24 -9.18
N ALA A 12 -15.69 -28.42 -9.48
CA ALA A 12 -14.61 -27.75 -8.75
C ALA A 12 -14.68 -26.26 -9.10
N THR A 13 -15.29 -25.47 -8.23
CA THR A 13 -15.16 -24.01 -8.30
C THR A 13 -13.70 -23.66 -8.00
N PRO A 14 -12.98 -22.93 -8.88
CA PRO A 14 -11.67 -22.45 -8.53
C PRO A 14 -11.85 -21.46 -7.37
N LEU A 15 -11.36 -21.84 -6.20
CA LEU A 15 -11.11 -20.88 -5.13
C LEU A 15 -10.01 -19.93 -5.65
N LEU A 16 -10.44 -18.79 -6.20
CA LEU A 16 -9.55 -17.67 -6.42
C LEU A 16 -9.19 -17.14 -5.01
N GLY A 17 -8.19 -17.79 -4.41
CA GLY A 17 -7.53 -17.24 -3.26
C GLY A 17 -6.96 -15.89 -3.69
N HIS A 18 -7.45 -14.81 -3.10
CA HIS A 18 -6.77 -13.52 -3.14
C HIS A 18 -5.42 -13.70 -2.42
N HIS A 19 -4.45 -14.24 -3.11
CA HIS A 19 -3.08 -14.06 -2.74
C HIS A 19 -2.82 -12.57 -2.93
N GLY A 20 -2.57 -11.85 -1.82
CA GLY A 20 -2.14 -10.48 -1.88
C GLY A 20 -1.06 -10.38 -2.94
N THR A 21 -1.19 -9.44 -3.87
CA THR A 21 -0.21 -9.19 -4.91
C THR A 21 1.14 -9.03 -4.23
N ASN A 22 2.05 -10.00 -4.39
CA ASN A 22 3.43 -9.88 -3.94
C ASN A 22 4.10 -8.82 -4.81
N ILE A 23 3.93 -7.57 -4.42
CA ILE A 23 4.58 -6.44 -5.09
C ILE A 23 6.04 -6.49 -4.67
N SER A 24 6.93 -6.62 -5.66
CA SER A 24 8.36 -6.48 -5.42
C SER A 24 8.74 -5.00 -5.49
N TYR A 25 9.31 -4.49 -4.43
CA TYR A 25 9.82 -3.12 -4.36
C TYR A 25 11.31 -3.06 -4.64
N ASP A 26 11.74 -1.96 -5.26
CA ASP A 26 13.16 -1.72 -5.57
C ASP A 26 13.84 -0.99 -4.40
N HIS A 27 14.40 -1.77 -3.48
CA HIS A 27 15.11 -1.24 -2.31
C HIS A 27 16.42 -0.51 -2.65
N ASN A 28 16.91 -0.64 -3.89
CA ASN A 28 18.09 0.10 -4.36
C ASN A 28 17.74 1.49 -4.91
N LYS A 29 16.45 1.85 -4.94
CA LYS A 29 15.94 3.06 -5.56
C LYS A 29 15.04 3.87 -4.62
N PRO A 30 15.53 4.27 -3.42
CA PRO A 30 14.73 5.13 -2.56
C PRO A 30 14.41 6.43 -3.30
N THR A 31 13.13 6.73 -3.41
CA THR A 31 12.64 7.88 -4.16
C THR A 31 11.89 8.81 -3.22
N VAL A 32 12.24 10.09 -3.24
CA VAL A 32 11.55 11.11 -2.46
C VAL A 32 10.52 11.79 -3.36
N VAL A 33 9.28 11.87 -2.87
CA VAL A 33 8.17 12.51 -3.59
C VAL A 33 7.44 13.51 -2.69
N GLU A 34 7.01 14.62 -3.30
CA GLU A 34 6.06 15.55 -2.68
C GLU A 34 4.65 15.09 -3.02
N ALA A 35 3.91 14.72 -1.99
CA ALA A 35 2.64 14.05 -2.12
C ALA A 35 1.50 14.89 -1.54
N THR A 36 0.33 14.81 -2.16
CA THR A 36 -0.94 15.28 -1.58
C THR A 36 -1.82 14.08 -1.31
N VAL A 37 -2.16 13.84 -0.06
CA VAL A 37 -3.01 12.72 0.35
C VAL A 37 -4.38 12.83 -0.30
N THR A 38 -4.84 11.74 -0.90
CA THR A 38 -6.23 11.61 -1.38
C THR A 38 -7.05 10.70 -0.48
N GLU A 39 -6.43 9.64 0.08
CA GLU A 39 -7.09 8.72 1.01
C GLU A 39 -6.06 8.03 1.90
N PHE A 40 -6.40 7.81 3.16
CA PHE A 40 -5.63 6.99 4.10
C PHE A 40 -6.49 5.89 4.67
N ILE A 41 -6.11 4.63 4.42
CA ILE A 41 -6.85 3.46 4.89
C ILE A 41 -6.10 2.82 6.06
N TRP A 42 -6.77 2.83 7.22
CA TRP A 42 -6.28 2.25 8.46
C TRP A 42 -6.81 0.83 8.62
N GLN A 43 -6.01 -0.16 8.21
CA GLN A 43 -6.41 -1.57 8.22
C GLN A 43 -5.23 -2.52 8.41
N ASN A 44 -5.52 -3.73 8.86
CA ASN A 44 -4.59 -4.86 8.86
C ASN A 44 -4.66 -5.61 7.50
N PRO A 45 -3.58 -6.25 7.06
CA PRO A 45 -2.24 -6.31 7.69
C PRO A 45 -1.41 -5.05 7.48
N HIS A 46 -1.74 -4.22 6.49
CA HIS A 46 -1.01 -3.00 6.12
C HIS A 46 -1.96 -1.82 5.94
N CYS A 47 -1.60 -0.67 6.52
CA CYS A 47 -2.22 0.58 6.14
C CYS A 47 -1.87 0.93 4.69
N GLN A 48 -2.76 1.66 4.02
CA GLN A 48 -2.54 2.11 2.65
C GLN A 48 -2.73 3.61 2.55
N LEU A 49 -1.87 4.23 1.76
CA LEU A 49 -1.90 5.67 1.49
C LEU A 49 -2.07 5.89 0.00
N PHE A 50 -3.14 6.57 -0.38
CA PHE A 50 -3.34 7.03 -1.76
C PHE A 50 -3.00 8.51 -1.82
N PHE A 51 -2.24 8.89 -2.84
CA PHE A 51 -1.74 10.26 -2.96
C PHE A 51 -1.47 10.66 -4.40
N ASP A 52 -1.52 11.94 -4.64
CA ASP A 52 -1.19 12.57 -5.91
C ASP A 52 0.24 13.13 -5.86
N VAL A 53 0.98 12.94 -6.94
CA VAL A 53 2.30 13.54 -7.15
C VAL A 53 2.23 14.44 -8.39
N LYS A 54 2.57 15.70 -8.23
CA LYS A 54 2.68 16.64 -9.36
C LYS A 54 3.98 16.41 -10.10
N THR A 55 3.88 16.24 -11.41
CA THR A 55 5.02 16.11 -12.32
C THR A 55 4.93 17.15 -13.44
N PRO A 56 5.99 17.38 -14.21
CA PRO A 56 5.92 18.26 -15.38
C PRO A 56 4.87 17.82 -16.41
N ASN A 57 4.51 16.52 -16.43
CA ASN A 57 3.54 15.93 -17.36
C ASN A 57 2.12 15.86 -16.80
N GLY A 58 1.87 16.40 -15.60
CA GLY A 58 0.57 16.37 -14.94
C GLY A 58 0.61 15.74 -13.55
N VAL A 59 -0.52 15.22 -13.11
CA VAL A 59 -0.68 14.58 -11.81
C VAL A 59 -0.65 13.07 -11.96
N GLU A 60 0.25 12.43 -11.23
CA GLU A 60 0.30 10.98 -11.11
C GLU A 60 -0.41 10.53 -9.84
N LYS A 61 -1.25 9.51 -9.97
CA LYS A 61 -1.94 8.88 -8.84
C LYS A 61 -1.14 7.68 -8.36
N TRP A 62 -0.79 7.71 -7.09
CA TRP A 62 0.04 6.70 -6.45
C TRP A 62 -0.70 5.96 -5.33
N ALA A 63 -0.29 4.71 -5.10
CA ALA A 63 -0.66 3.94 -3.93
C ALA A 63 0.59 3.59 -3.13
N GLY A 64 0.56 3.85 -1.83
CA GLY A 64 1.64 3.53 -0.90
C GLY A 64 1.24 2.44 0.07
N GLU A 65 2.03 1.38 0.15
CA GLU A 65 1.93 0.39 1.23
C GLU A 65 2.67 0.92 2.45
N MET A 66 2.05 0.82 3.62
CA MET A 66 2.63 1.23 4.90
C MET A 66 2.63 0.05 5.87
N SER A 67 3.24 0.23 7.03
CA SER A 67 3.21 -0.74 8.12
C SER A 67 1.80 -1.00 8.65
N SER A 68 1.65 -2.03 9.46
CA SER A 68 0.38 -2.34 10.14
C SER A 68 -0.04 -1.23 11.10
N PRO A 69 -1.33 -1.11 11.42
CA PRO A 69 -1.81 -0.17 12.42
C PRO A 69 -1.04 -0.28 13.76
N GLY A 70 -0.80 -1.49 14.24
CA GLY A 70 -0.07 -1.71 15.47
C GLY A 70 1.38 -1.23 15.42
N ALA A 71 2.06 -1.40 14.29
CA ALA A 71 3.41 -0.89 14.10
C ALA A 71 3.44 0.64 14.09
N LEU A 72 2.52 1.27 13.36
CA LEU A 72 2.43 2.73 13.30
C LEU A 72 2.13 3.36 14.67
N VAL A 73 1.27 2.74 15.48
CA VAL A 73 1.03 3.18 16.87
C VAL A 73 2.32 3.15 17.69
N ARG A 74 3.13 2.09 17.56
CA ARG A 74 4.41 1.99 18.29
C ARG A 74 5.45 3.00 17.81
N MET A 75 5.47 3.31 16.52
CA MET A 75 6.43 4.26 15.95
C MET A 75 6.14 5.72 16.31
N GLY A 76 4.87 6.11 16.44
CA GLY A 76 4.57 7.53 16.61
C GLY A 76 3.14 7.86 17.06
N SER A 77 2.48 6.96 17.77
CA SER A 77 1.12 7.19 18.28
C SER A 77 0.09 7.47 17.16
N TRP A 78 0.27 6.84 16.03
CA TRP A 78 -0.61 6.99 14.88
C TRP A 78 -2.04 6.55 15.17
N THR A 79 -2.98 7.21 14.50
CA THR A 79 -4.40 6.86 14.49
C THR A 79 -4.91 6.89 13.05
N ARG A 80 -6.13 6.43 12.83
CA ARG A 80 -6.80 6.56 11.53
C ARG A 80 -7.00 8.02 11.05
N ARG A 81 -6.79 8.99 11.93
CA ARG A 81 -6.92 10.43 11.64
C ARG A 81 -5.57 11.14 11.47
N THR A 82 -4.46 10.42 11.60
CA THR A 82 -3.12 11.02 11.51
C THR A 82 -2.88 11.64 10.14
N LEU A 83 -3.36 10.98 9.08
CA LEU A 83 -3.37 11.51 7.72
C LEU A 83 -4.80 11.68 7.23
N GLN A 84 -5.03 12.77 6.51
CA GLN A 84 -6.34 13.12 5.94
C GLN A 84 -6.16 13.61 4.50
N ALA A 85 -7.20 13.45 3.69
CA ALA A 85 -7.23 14.00 2.33
C ALA A 85 -6.89 15.49 2.34
N GLY A 86 -6.01 15.92 1.45
CA GLY A 86 -5.50 17.28 1.35
C GLY A 86 -4.19 17.53 2.12
N ASP A 87 -3.75 16.62 2.98
CA ASP A 87 -2.45 16.74 3.65
C ASP A 87 -1.31 16.71 2.64
N HIS A 88 -0.32 17.58 2.84
CA HIS A 88 0.91 17.60 2.06
C HIS A 88 2.02 16.88 2.82
N LEU A 89 2.63 15.92 2.15
CA LEU A 89 3.65 15.07 2.73
C LEU A 89 4.89 15.03 1.84
N LYS A 90 6.03 14.86 2.48
CA LYS A 90 7.25 14.44 1.80
C LYS A 90 7.51 13.00 2.16
N LEU A 91 7.39 12.12 1.18
CA LEU A 91 7.49 10.68 1.36
C LEU A 91 8.81 10.16 0.80
N THR A 92 9.43 9.22 1.51
CA THR A 92 10.44 8.34 0.92
C THR A 92 9.79 7.00 0.65
N ILE A 93 9.86 6.55 -0.60
CA ILE A 93 9.26 5.32 -1.07
C ILE A 93 10.28 4.44 -1.78
N PHE A 94 10.10 3.12 -1.71
CA PHE A 94 10.70 2.19 -2.64
C PHE A 94 9.66 1.86 -3.73
N PRO A 95 9.88 2.27 -4.98
CA PRO A 95 8.91 2.07 -6.05
C PRO A 95 8.81 0.60 -6.43
N SER A 96 7.67 0.21 -7.01
CA SER A 96 7.48 -1.10 -7.59
C SER A 96 8.50 -1.37 -8.71
N LYS A 97 9.11 -2.55 -8.72
CA LYS A 97 9.99 -3.01 -9.81
C LYS A 97 9.25 -3.15 -11.14
N ALA A 98 7.93 -3.29 -11.10
CA ALA A 98 7.08 -3.37 -12.29
C ALA A 98 6.88 -2.01 -13.00
N GLY A 99 7.36 -0.91 -12.41
CA GLY A 99 7.20 0.44 -12.97
C GLY A 99 5.79 1.02 -12.83
N THR A 100 4.93 0.41 -12.02
CA THR A 100 3.61 0.93 -11.67
C THR A 100 3.74 2.01 -10.59
N HIS A 101 2.73 2.90 -10.49
CA HIS A 101 2.69 3.94 -9.45
C HIS A 101 2.26 3.36 -8.09
N VAL A 102 3.05 2.41 -7.62
CA VAL A 102 2.92 1.79 -6.30
C VAL A 102 4.27 1.82 -5.62
N GLY A 103 4.29 2.12 -4.33
CA GLY A 103 5.52 2.18 -3.56
C GLY A 103 5.34 1.70 -2.12
N LEU A 104 6.43 1.20 -1.52
CA LEU A 104 6.52 0.95 -0.10
C LEU A 104 6.96 2.24 0.59
N VAL A 105 6.12 2.80 1.45
CA VAL A 105 6.41 4.05 2.18
C VAL A 105 7.27 3.71 3.39
N THR A 106 8.47 4.28 3.44
CA THR A 106 9.41 4.05 4.54
C THR A 106 9.59 5.25 5.46
N THR A 107 9.39 6.45 4.92
CA THR A 107 9.46 7.68 5.70
C THR A 107 8.33 8.61 5.29
N ASP A 108 7.71 9.23 6.29
CA ASP A 108 6.65 10.21 6.11
C ASP A 108 7.03 11.48 6.90
N GLU A 109 7.11 12.60 6.21
CA GLU A 109 7.37 13.91 6.78
C GLU A 109 6.18 14.82 6.49
N LYS A 110 5.61 15.37 7.55
CA LYS A 110 4.51 16.31 7.51
C LYS A 110 4.91 17.60 8.24
N ASP A 111 4.71 18.75 7.60
CA ASP A 111 5.03 20.06 8.16
C ASP A 111 6.48 20.17 8.68
N GLY A 112 7.43 19.60 7.94
CA GLY A 112 8.86 19.60 8.29
C GLY A 112 9.24 18.66 9.44
N ARG A 113 8.33 17.79 9.87
CA ARG A 113 8.56 16.82 10.95
C ARG A 113 8.39 15.40 10.44
N VAL A 114 9.39 14.57 10.70
CA VAL A 114 9.28 13.12 10.43
C VAL A 114 8.28 12.52 11.41
N ILE A 115 7.16 12.01 10.90
CA ILE A 115 6.10 11.36 11.67
C ILE A 115 6.14 9.84 11.56
N MET A 116 6.83 9.31 10.56
CA MET A 116 7.10 7.88 10.41
C MET A 116 8.51 7.68 9.87
N ASN A 117 9.22 6.70 10.41
CA ASN A 117 10.47 6.21 9.86
C ASN A 117 10.51 4.70 10.12
N ASP A 118 10.11 3.93 9.12
CA ASP A 118 10.08 2.48 9.19
C ASP A 118 11.41 1.91 8.72
N ARG A 119 12.28 1.65 9.69
CA ARG A 119 13.62 1.10 9.45
C ARG A 119 13.59 -0.39 9.10
N GLU A 120 12.51 -1.09 9.46
CA GLU A 120 12.37 -2.51 9.15
C GLU A 120 11.96 -2.73 7.69
N ALA A 121 11.38 -1.71 7.06
CA ALA A 121 11.00 -1.72 5.65
C ALA A 121 12.16 -1.33 4.70
N GLN A 122 13.31 -0.92 5.23
CA GLN A 122 14.46 -0.45 4.44
C GLN A 122 15.44 -1.57 4.06
#